data_521f2c4360e23ded203ebd807dde9fa7
#
_entry.id   521f2c4360e23ded203ebd807dde9fa7
#
_cell.length_a   1.000
_cell.length_b   1.000
_cell.length_c   1.000
_cell.angle_alpha   90.00
_cell.angle_beta   90.00
_cell.angle_gamma   90.00
#
_symmetry.space_group_name_H-M   'P 1'
#
loop_
_entity.id
_entity.type
_entity.pdbx_description
1 polymer ?
#
loop_
_entity_poly.entity_id
_entity_poly.type
_entity_poly.pdbx_seq_one_letter_code
_entity_poly.pdbx_strand_id
1 'polypeptide(L)'
;MKIIETYGNYIEKWSNEDPDRARWLLKTGWKAQNLKFRFAPEKRLMPADRYLARLMMDTMLMPLEKPQESAIVSIFTPCELLQEAGIHPYNVEGFSCYLSASKAERAFLQQAENTGISETLCSYHKTFIGAAQKKVLPKPKCIVYTNLTCDANLLTFKKLAKMYEVPIFAIDVPMQQNEDNVQYVSDQLRKLKEFIEECTGKKITDEALTERLRRSKRTLEKFAQYEKESADKYVPADLVTPLYVGMTNNL
;
A
#
# COMPACT_ATOMS: atom_id res chain seq x y z
N MET A 1 20.80 -2.61 15.84
CA MET A 1 21.25 -2.26 14.47
C MET A 1 21.80 -3.47 13.72
N LYS A 2 22.87 -4.13 14.16
CA LYS A 2 23.48 -5.29 13.45
C LYS A 2 22.51 -6.42 13.03
N ILE A 3 21.51 -6.76 13.85
CA ILE A 3 20.57 -7.85 13.54
C ILE A 3 19.68 -7.51 12.34
N ILE A 4 19.17 -6.28 12.25
CA ILE A 4 18.30 -5.84 11.15
C ILE A 4 19.13 -5.73 9.85
N GLU A 5 20.35 -5.23 9.93
CA GLU A 5 21.28 -5.18 8.78
C GLU A 5 21.61 -6.60 8.26
N THR A 6 21.89 -7.54 9.17
CA THR A 6 22.13 -8.94 8.80
C THR A 6 20.89 -9.54 8.14
N TYR A 7 19.70 -9.27 8.68
CA TYR A 7 18.45 -9.72 8.11
C TYR A 7 18.22 -9.15 6.69
N GLY A 8 18.45 -7.84 6.49
CA GLY A 8 18.35 -7.20 5.19
C GLY A 8 19.33 -7.81 4.17
N ASN A 9 20.58 -8.01 4.56
CA ASN A 9 21.59 -8.64 3.71
C ASN A 9 21.19 -10.06 3.27
N TYR A 10 20.53 -10.84 4.14
CA TYR A 10 19.99 -12.15 3.74
C TYR A 10 18.86 -12.04 2.74
N ILE A 11 17.93 -11.07 2.92
CA ILE A 11 16.86 -10.84 1.95
C ILE A 11 17.45 -10.43 0.60
N GLU A 12 18.41 -9.51 0.58
CA GLU A 12 19.10 -9.08 -0.64
C GLU A 12 19.79 -10.24 -1.36
N LYS A 13 20.54 -11.07 -0.61
CA LYS A 13 21.17 -12.26 -1.15
C LYS A 13 20.14 -13.18 -1.80
N TRP A 14 19.12 -13.59 -1.05
CA TRP A 14 18.13 -14.54 -1.53
C TRP A 14 17.22 -13.95 -2.62
N SER A 15 17.04 -12.64 -2.69
CA SER A 15 16.32 -12.02 -3.80
C SER A 15 16.98 -12.24 -5.16
N ASN A 16 18.29 -12.54 -5.19
CA ASN A 16 19.03 -12.88 -6.39
C ASN A 16 19.08 -14.40 -6.68
N GLU A 17 19.15 -15.21 -5.63
CA GLU A 17 19.38 -16.65 -5.74
C GLU A 17 18.07 -17.46 -5.69
N ASP A 18 17.15 -17.08 -4.81
CA ASP A 18 15.87 -17.76 -4.57
C ASP A 18 14.81 -16.75 -4.06
N PRO A 19 14.04 -16.13 -4.94
CA PRO A 19 13.02 -15.15 -4.57
C PRO A 19 11.94 -15.69 -3.61
N ASP A 20 11.61 -16.97 -3.66
CA ASP A 20 10.65 -17.59 -2.76
C ASP A 20 11.17 -17.61 -1.33
N ARG A 21 12.44 -17.91 -1.17
CA ARG A 21 13.13 -17.82 0.11
C ARG A 21 13.23 -16.40 0.63
N ALA A 22 13.48 -15.43 -0.23
CA ALA A 22 13.44 -14.01 0.14
C ALA A 22 12.05 -13.60 0.64
N ARG A 23 10.98 -13.99 -0.05
CA ARG A 23 9.59 -13.76 0.40
C ARG A 23 9.28 -14.45 1.72
N TRP A 24 9.75 -15.68 1.90
CA TRP A 24 9.58 -16.40 3.16
C TRP A 24 10.27 -15.68 4.33
N LEU A 25 11.50 -15.17 4.12
CA LEU A 25 12.22 -14.39 5.13
C LEU A 25 11.46 -13.12 5.48
N LEU A 26 11.01 -12.35 4.48
CA LEU A 26 10.18 -11.15 4.70
C LEU A 26 8.93 -11.47 5.49
N LYS A 27 8.16 -12.46 5.06
CA LYS A 27 6.94 -12.86 5.76
C LYS A 27 7.20 -13.26 7.21
N THR A 28 8.24 -14.05 7.45
CA THR A 28 8.56 -14.55 8.80
C THR A 28 9.03 -13.41 9.70
N GLY A 29 9.92 -12.53 9.21
CA GLY A 29 10.41 -11.39 9.98
C GLY A 29 9.31 -10.37 10.28
N TRP A 30 8.44 -10.08 9.31
CA TRP A 30 7.31 -9.16 9.52
C TRP A 30 6.26 -9.76 10.47
N LYS A 31 6.01 -11.07 10.41
CA LYS A 31 5.18 -11.76 11.43
C LYS A 31 5.77 -11.65 12.83
N ALA A 32 7.06 -11.87 12.97
CA ALA A 32 7.73 -11.72 14.28
C ALA A 32 7.63 -10.28 14.80
N GLN A 33 7.81 -9.27 13.92
CA GLN A 33 7.63 -7.87 14.29
C GLN A 33 6.17 -7.55 14.64
N ASN A 34 5.20 -8.13 13.93
CA ASN A 34 3.77 -7.97 14.24
C ASN A 34 3.42 -8.55 15.61
N LEU A 35 3.95 -9.72 15.95
CA LEU A 35 3.82 -10.30 17.29
C LEU A 35 4.42 -9.37 18.35
N LYS A 36 5.57 -8.76 18.09
CA LYS A 36 6.15 -7.76 18.98
C LYS A 36 5.21 -6.55 19.17
N PHE A 37 4.60 -6.03 18.11
CA PHE A 37 3.63 -4.95 18.21
C PHE A 37 2.40 -5.32 19.05
N ARG A 38 2.01 -6.61 19.04
CA ARG A 38 0.85 -7.10 19.81
C ARG A 38 1.16 -7.32 21.29
N PHE A 39 2.30 -7.96 21.60
CA PHE A 39 2.60 -8.46 22.94
C PHE A 39 3.67 -7.67 23.70
N ALA A 40 4.53 -6.96 22.99
CA ALA A 40 5.59 -6.15 23.57
C ALA A 40 5.73 -4.79 22.84
N PRO A 41 4.65 -3.98 22.76
CA PRO A 41 4.67 -2.73 22.02
C PRO A 41 5.64 -1.73 22.66
N GLU A 42 6.20 -0.84 21.84
CA GLU A 42 7.03 0.26 22.30
C GLU A 42 6.22 1.19 23.22
N LYS A 43 6.63 1.31 24.48
CA LYS A 43 5.89 2.04 25.51
C LYS A 43 5.82 3.55 25.27
N ARG A 44 6.76 4.10 24.48
CA ARG A 44 6.84 5.54 24.17
C ARG A 44 5.82 5.96 23.11
N LEU A 45 5.30 5.01 22.31
CA LEU A 45 4.29 5.29 21.31
C LEU A 45 2.91 5.43 21.95
N MET A 46 2.09 6.35 21.43
CA MET A 46 0.69 6.47 21.83
C MET A 46 -0.08 5.18 21.51
N PRO A 47 -1.17 4.90 22.22
CA PRO A 47 -2.00 3.71 21.92
C PRO A 47 -2.51 3.67 20.47
N ALA A 48 -2.87 4.84 19.92
CA ALA A 48 -3.31 4.97 18.53
C ALA A 48 -2.20 4.56 17.55
N ASP A 49 -0.97 5.06 17.74
CA ASP A 49 0.16 4.73 16.87
C ASP A 49 0.51 3.24 16.91
N ARG A 50 0.42 2.62 18.10
CA ARG A 50 0.62 1.17 18.24
C ARG A 50 -0.43 0.37 17.46
N TYR A 51 -1.68 0.83 17.50
CA TYR A 51 -2.78 0.22 16.76
C TYR A 51 -2.56 0.36 15.24
N LEU A 52 -2.25 1.57 14.77
CA LEU A 52 -2.01 1.86 13.36
C LEU A 52 -0.79 1.10 12.83
N ALA A 53 0.32 1.06 13.58
CA ALA A 53 1.52 0.30 13.19
C ALA A 53 1.21 -1.20 13.00
N ARG A 54 0.35 -1.75 13.86
CA ARG A 54 -0.10 -3.14 13.74
C ARG A 54 -1.00 -3.35 12.54
N LEU A 55 -1.96 -2.45 12.32
CA LEU A 55 -2.87 -2.50 11.18
C LEU A 55 -2.09 -2.43 9.86
N MET A 56 -1.13 -1.52 9.75
CA MET A 56 -0.26 -1.42 8.58
C MET A 56 0.58 -2.69 8.36
N MET A 57 1.12 -3.28 9.44
CA MET A 57 1.86 -4.54 9.33
C MET A 57 0.96 -5.67 8.86
N ASP A 58 -0.25 -5.78 9.40
CA ASP A 58 -1.25 -6.76 8.94
C ASP A 58 -1.53 -6.57 7.43
N THR A 59 -1.73 -5.33 6.97
CA THR A 59 -1.94 -4.99 5.56
C THR A 59 -0.75 -5.40 4.68
N MET A 60 0.49 -5.11 5.11
CA MET A 60 1.70 -5.45 4.32
C MET A 60 2.01 -6.95 4.32
N LEU A 61 1.51 -7.72 5.28
CA LEU A 61 1.61 -9.17 5.31
C LEU A 61 0.65 -9.86 4.33
N MET A 62 -0.53 -9.27 4.07
CA MET A 62 -1.56 -9.88 3.22
C MET A 62 -1.06 -10.29 1.84
N PRO A 63 -0.34 -9.45 1.05
CA PRO A 63 0.16 -9.86 -0.25
C PRO A 63 1.18 -11.01 -0.17
N LEU A 64 1.92 -11.14 0.92
CA LEU A 64 2.86 -12.24 1.14
C LEU A 64 2.16 -13.54 1.56
N GLU A 65 0.95 -13.46 2.08
CA GLU A 65 0.15 -14.61 2.52
C GLU A 65 -0.87 -15.04 1.48
N LYS A 66 -1.56 -14.07 0.88
CA LYS A 66 -2.69 -14.25 -0.01
C LYS A 66 -2.59 -13.36 -1.25
N PRO A 67 -1.58 -13.55 -2.10
CA PRO A 67 -1.34 -12.69 -3.24
C PRO A 67 -2.55 -12.63 -4.20
N GLN A 68 -3.25 -13.73 -4.41
CA GLN A 68 -4.41 -13.80 -5.31
C GLN A 68 -5.70 -13.19 -4.72
N GLU A 69 -5.71 -12.87 -3.43
CA GLU A 69 -6.76 -12.11 -2.76
C GLU A 69 -6.31 -10.65 -2.50
N SER A 70 -5.19 -10.20 -3.10
CA SER A 70 -4.61 -8.87 -2.87
C SER A 70 -4.59 -8.03 -4.15
N ALA A 71 -4.72 -6.73 -4.00
CA ALA A 71 -4.56 -5.75 -5.08
C ALA A 71 -3.48 -4.73 -4.75
N ILE A 72 -2.64 -4.41 -5.73
CA ILE A 72 -1.74 -3.27 -5.63
C ILE A 72 -2.54 -1.99 -5.83
N VAL A 73 -2.35 -1.03 -4.95
CA VAL A 73 -2.92 0.31 -5.07
C VAL A 73 -1.84 1.37 -4.88
N SER A 74 -2.03 2.57 -5.46
CA SER A 74 -1.22 3.73 -5.09
C SER A 74 -1.72 4.32 -3.77
N ILE A 75 -0.85 5.06 -3.09
CA ILE A 75 -1.27 5.83 -1.92
C ILE A 75 -2.45 6.74 -2.29
N PHE A 76 -3.43 6.89 -1.40
CA PHE A 76 -4.69 7.63 -1.59
C PHE A 76 -5.65 7.07 -2.66
N THR A 77 -5.46 5.85 -3.12
CA THR A 77 -6.48 5.16 -3.93
C THR A 77 -7.69 4.81 -3.03
N PRO A 78 -8.93 5.14 -3.44
CA PRO A 78 -10.12 4.70 -2.70
C PRO A 78 -10.25 3.18 -2.78
N CYS A 79 -10.31 2.51 -1.63
CA CYS A 79 -10.20 1.06 -1.54
C CYS A 79 -11.50 0.35 -1.15
N GLU A 80 -12.57 1.10 -0.87
CA GLU A 80 -13.84 0.58 -0.38
C GLU A 80 -14.46 -0.47 -1.31
N LEU A 81 -14.38 -0.25 -2.63
CA LEU A 81 -14.86 -1.20 -3.63
C LEU A 81 -14.06 -2.51 -3.63
N LEU A 82 -12.73 -2.42 -3.53
CA LEU A 82 -11.86 -3.61 -3.43
C LEU A 82 -12.16 -4.41 -2.16
N GLN A 83 -12.26 -3.71 -1.02
CA GLN A 83 -12.55 -4.33 0.26
C GLN A 83 -13.92 -4.98 0.27
N GLU A 84 -14.94 -4.37 -0.35
CA GLU A 84 -16.28 -4.95 -0.43
C GLU A 84 -16.30 -6.22 -1.29
N ALA A 85 -15.48 -6.27 -2.32
CA ALA A 85 -15.26 -7.50 -3.10
C ALA A 85 -14.41 -8.56 -2.36
N GLY A 86 -13.95 -8.29 -1.13
CA GLY A 86 -13.10 -9.18 -0.35
C GLY A 86 -11.67 -9.26 -0.87
N ILE A 87 -11.21 -8.22 -1.55
CA ILE A 87 -9.82 -8.06 -1.97
C ILE A 87 -9.10 -7.20 -0.92
N HIS A 88 -7.89 -7.61 -0.58
CA HIS A 88 -7.00 -6.88 0.32
C HIS A 88 -6.14 -5.88 -0.45
N PRO A 89 -6.49 -4.58 -0.47
CA PRO A 89 -5.65 -3.59 -1.10
C PRO A 89 -4.42 -3.32 -0.23
N TYR A 90 -3.27 -3.09 -0.86
CA TYR A 90 -2.07 -2.60 -0.20
C TYR A 90 -1.36 -1.58 -1.08
N ASN A 91 -0.94 -0.47 -0.49
CA ASN A 91 -0.16 0.50 -1.24
C ASN A 91 1.28 0.01 -1.38
N VAL A 92 1.74 0.03 -2.61
CA VAL A 92 3.06 -0.50 -2.96
C VAL A 92 4.20 0.40 -2.50
N GLU A 93 3.93 1.69 -2.30
CA GLU A 93 4.87 2.63 -1.68
C GLU A 93 5.11 2.26 -0.21
N GLY A 94 4.05 1.86 0.52
CA GLY A 94 4.17 1.32 1.87
C GLY A 94 4.98 0.03 1.89
N PHE A 95 4.79 -0.86 0.93
CA PHE A 95 5.62 -2.06 0.81
C PHE A 95 7.10 -1.71 0.65
N SER A 96 7.43 -0.68 -0.15
CA SER A 96 8.80 -0.16 -0.29
C SER A 96 9.35 0.37 1.05
N CYS A 97 8.52 1.08 1.85
CA CYS A 97 8.91 1.52 3.19
C CYS A 97 9.28 0.32 4.08
N TYR A 98 8.51 -0.76 4.04
CA TYR A 98 8.76 -1.95 4.84
C TYR A 98 10.01 -2.72 4.39
N LEU A 99 10.31 -2.74 3.09
CA LEU A 99 11.58 -3.27 2.56
C LEU A 99 12.76 -2.44 3.08
N SER A 100 12.65 -1.10 3.08
CA SER A 100 13.68 -0.20 3.61
C SER A 100 13.83 -0.33 5.13
N ALA A 101 12.74 -0.43 5.88
CA ALA A 101 12.78 -0.71 7.31
C ALA A 101 13.45 -2.05 7.64
N SER A 102 13.38 -3.01 6.71
CA SER A 102 14.06 -4.29 6.77
C SER A 102 15.52 -4.23 6.31
N LYS A 103 16.03 -3.06 5.86
CA LYS A 103 17.38 -2.85 5.29
C LYS A 103 17.67 -3.72 4.06
N ALA A 104 16.65 -3.93 3.21
CA ALA A 104 16.74 -4.77 2.02
C ALA A 104 16.49 -4.01 0.70
N GLU A 105 16.45 -2.67 0.75
CA GLU A 105 16.08 -1.85 -0.41
C GLU A 105 17.14 -1.78 -1.50
N ARG A 106 18.43 -1.95 -1.16
CA ARG A 106 19.55 -1.70 -2.09
C ARG A 106 19.51 -2.58 -3.32
N ALA A 107 19.31 -3.87 -3.14
CA ALA A 107 19.26 -4.81 -4.27
C ALA A 107 18.09 -4.54 -5.22
N PHE A 108 17.01 -3.97 -4.71
CA PHE A 108 15.83 -3.61 -5.52
C PHE A 108 16.03 -2.28 -6.25
N LEU A 109 16.60 -1.28 -5.60
CA LEU A 109 16.99 -0.02 -6.24
C LEU A 109 17.93 -0.26 -7.41
N GLN A 110 19.02 -1.00 -7.17
CA GLN A 110 19.99 -1.35 -8.18
C GLN A 110 19.39 -2.16 -9.33
N GLN A 111 18.49 -3.10 -9.03
CA GLN A 111 17.80 -3.87 -10.06
C GLN A 111 16.97 -2.98 -10.97
N ALA A 112 16.20 -2.03 -10.42
CA ALA A 112 15.41 -1.10 -11.21
C ALA A 112 16.31 -0.24 -12.13
N GLU A 113 17.38 0.31 -11.59
CA GLU A 113 18.34 1.13 -12.33
C GLU A 113 19.05 0.34 -13.43
N ASN A 114 19.52 -0.87 -13.15
CA ASN A 114 20.16 -1.77 -14.13
C ASN A 114 19.23 -2.14 -15.30
N THR A 115 17.93 -2.02 -15.12
CA THR A 115 16.92 -2.28 -16.17
C THR A 115 16.41 -1.02 -16.86
N GLY A 116 17.11 0.11 -16.71
CA GLY A 116 16.85 1.36 -17.41
C GLY A 116 15.84 2.29 -16.73
N ILE A 117 15.54 2.07 -15.44
CA ILE A 117 14.80 3.07 -14.66
C ILE A 117 15.78 4.18 -14.26
N SER A 118 15.38 5.44 -14.48
CA SER A 118 16.21 6.60 -14.15
C SER A 118 16.61 6.61 -12.67
N GLU A 119 17.87 6.92 -12.39
CA GLU A 119 18.38 7.13 -11.04
C GLU A 119 17.64 8.27 -10.31
N THR A 120 17.14 9.26 -11.05
CA THR A 120 16.39 10.41 -10.52
C THR A 120 14.94 10.09 -10.16
N LEU A 121 14.42 8.91 -10.55
CA LEU A 121 13.08 8.50 -10.14
C LEU A 121 13.05 8.28 -8.61
N CYS A 122 11.90 8.60 -8.02
CA CYS A 122 11.64 8.38 -6.60
C CYS A 122 12.05 6.96 -6.16
N SER A 123 12.79 6.87 -5.06
CA SER A 123 13.32 5.59 -4.54
C SER A 123 12.21 4.59 -4.15
N TYR A 124 11.04 5.06 -3.73
CA TYR A 124 9.89 4.17 -3.51
C TYR A 124 9.50 3.42 -4.77
N HIS A 125 9.35 4.15 -5.90
CA HIS A 125 9.02 3.56 -7.19
C HIS A 125 10.10 2.60 -7.68
N LYS A 126 11.36 2.97 -7.56
CA LYS A 126 12.47 2.08 -7.91
C LYS A 126 12.46 0.80 -7.07
N THR A 127 12.23 0.92 -5.76
CA THR A 127 12.22 -0.22 -4.84
C THR A 127 11.12 -1.22 -5.20
N PHE A 128 9.88 -0.78 -5.40
CA PHE A 128 8.82 -1.74 -5.73
C PHE A 128 8.94 -2.31 -7.15
N ILE A 129 9.43 -1.53 -8.12
CA ILE A 129 9.72 -2.05 -9.47
C ILE A 129 10.80 -3.13 -9.40
N GLY A 130 11.91 -2.86 -8.72
CA GLY A 130 12.99 -3.83 -8.55
C GLY A 130 12.56 -5.07 -7.77
N ALA A 131 11.72 -4.91 -6.74
CA ALA A 131 11.16 -6.03 -6.00
C ALA A 131 10.23 -6.89 -6.86
N ALA A 132 9.45 -6.27 -7.77
CA ALA A 132 8.63 -6.98 -8.75
C ALA A 132 9.51 -7.73 -9.76
N GLN A 133 10.54 -7.08 -10.30
CA GLN A 133 11.49 -7.70 -11.24
C GLN A 133 12.21 -8.92 -10.65
N LYS A 134 12.57 -8.83 -9.37
CA LYS A 134 13.16 -9.95 -8.62
C LYS A 134 12.11 -10.93 -8.07
N LYS A 135 10.84 -10.78 -8.43
CA LYS A 135 9.73 -11.63 -7.96
C LYS A 135 9.57 -11.68 -6.43
N VAL A 136 10.10 -10.70 -5.71
CA VAL A 136 9.95 -10.57 -4.25
C VAL A 136 8.63 -9.89 -3.90
N LEU A 137 8.21 -8.88 -4.67
CA LEU A 137 6.85 -8.35 -4.61
C LEU A 137 5.90 -9.37 -5.25
N PRO A 138 4.89 -9.90 -4.53
CA PRO A 138 4.01 -10.92 -5.08
C PRO A 138 3.10 -10.40 -6.21
N LYS A 139 2.73 -11.31 -7.14
CA LYS A 139 1.78 -11.01 -8.21
C LYS A 139 0.39 -10.77 -7.61
N PRO A 140 -0.20 -9.56 -7.77
CA PRO A 140 -1.53 -9.25 -7.27
C PRO A 140 -2.62 -9.84 -8.16
N LYS A 141 -3.87 -9.78 -7.72
CA LYS A 141 -5.03 -10.09 -8.57
C LYS A 141 -5.27 -9.01 -9.62
N CYS A 142 -5.19 -7.75 -9.22
CA CYS A 142 -5.32 -6.58 -10.09
C CYS A 142 -4.54 -5.39 -9.52
N ILE A 143 -4.49 -4.31 -10.29
CA ILE A 143 -3.87 -3.05 -9.89
C ILE A 143 -4.89 -1.92 -10.06
N VAL A 144 -5.04 -1.08 -9.03
CA VAL A 144 -5.85 0.14 -9.10
C VAL A 144 -5.00 1.31 -8.61
N TYR A 145 -4.94 2.39 -9.36
CA TYR A 145 -4.14 3.55 -8.97
C TYR A 145 -4.78 4.87 -9.38
N THR A 146 -4.32 5.95 -8.78
CA THR A 146 -4.70 7.32 -9.13
C THR A 146 -3.50 8.11 -9.63
N ASN A 147 -3.73 9.16 -10.41
CA ASN A 147 -2.73 10.18 -10.72
C ASN A 147 -2.57 11.20 -9.57
N LEU A 148 -3.41 11.10 -8.55
CA LEU A 148 -3.33 11.97 -7.38
C LEU A 148 -1.95 11.87 -6.72
N THR A 149 -1.36 12.99 -6.40
CA THR A 149 -0.08 13.16 -5.70
C THR A 149 1.20 12.84 -6.47
N CYS A 150 1.19 11.98 -7.50
CA CYS A 150 2.44 11.59 -8.17
C CYS A 150 2.22 11.19 -9.63
N ASP A 151 2.78 11.97 -10.56
CA ASP A 151 2.75 11.66 -12.00
C ASP A 151 3.50 10.38 -12.36
N ALA A 152 4.49 9.98 -11.56
CA ALA A 152 5.21 8.73 -11.76
C ALA A 152 4.28 7.51 -11.73
N ASN A 153 3.14 7.60 -11.03
CA ASN A 153 2.13 6.53 -10.99
C ASN A 153 1.68 6.12 -12.39
N LEU A 154 1.51 7.08 -13.31
CA LEU A 154 1.04 6.83 -14.67
C LEU A 154 1.92 5.85 -15.46
N LEU A 155 3.23 5.84 -15.18
CA LEU A 155 4.18 4.96 -15.85
C LEU A 155 4.47 3.70 -15.04
N THR A 156 4.70 3.86 -13.75
CA THR A 156 5.21 2.77 -12.90
C THR A 156 4.17 1.69 -12.64
N PHE A 157 2.90 2.06 -12.43
CA PHE A 157 1.82 1.09 -12.25
C PHE A 157 1.49 0.36 -13.55
N LYS A 158 1.51 1.05 -14.71
CA LYS A 158 1.39 0.40 -16.02
C LYS A 158 2.54 -0.58 -16.28
N LYS A 159 3.78 -0.23 -15.86
CA LYS A 159 4.92 -1.14 -15.95
C LYS A 159 4.71 -2.38 -15.09
N LEU A 160 4.22 -2.23 -13.84
CA LEU A 160 3.90 -3.37 -12.97
C LEU A 160 2.81 -4.26 -13.60
N ALA A 161 1.71 -3.68 -14.10
CA ALA A 161 0.64 -4.43 -14.72
C ALA A 161 1.12 -5.26 -15.91
N LYS A 162 1.96 -4.67 -16.77
CA LYS A 162 2.60 -5.37 -17.89
C LYS A 162 3.53 -6.50 -17.43
N MET A 163 4.31 -6.27 -16.36
CA MET A 163 5.24 -7.29 -15.84
C MET A 163 4.52 -8.49 -15.24
N TYR A 164 3.40 -8.23 -14.55
CA TYR A 164 2.60 -9.28 -13.92
C TYR A 164 1.53 -9.88 -14.82
N GLU A 165 1.25 -9.24 -15.96
CA GLU A 165 0.12 -9.62 -16.84
C GLU A 165 -1.18 -9.70 -16.02
N VAL A 166 -1.53 -8.59 -15.36
CA VAL A 166 -2.74 -8.46 -14.55
C VAL A 166 -3.60 -7.28 -15.01
N PRO A 167 -4.93 -7.34 -14.79
CA PRO A 167 -5.81 -6.22 -15.05
C PRO A 167 -5.41 -4.98 -14.28
N ILE A 168 -5.60 -3.81 -14.89
CA ILE A 168 -5.26 -2.51 -14.29
C ILE A 168 -6.36 -1.50 -14.54
N PHE A 169 -6.69 -0.70 -13.53
CA PHE A 169 -7.59 0.43 -13.60
C PHE A 169 -6.91 1.70 -13.10
N ALA A 170 -7.03 2.78 -13.86
CA ALA A 170 -6.54 4.10 -13.49
C ALA A 170 -7.72 5.00 -13.14
N ILE A 171 -7.65 5.69 -12.02
CA ILE A 171 -8.57 6.76 -11.65
C ILE A 171 -7.87 8.09 -11.93
N ASP A 172 -8.38 8.83 -12.88
CA ASP A 172 -7.87 10.16 -13.22
C ASP A 172 -8.62 11.21 -12.38
N VAL A 173 -7.88 11.91 -11.53
CA VAL A 173 -8.43 12.92 -10.62
C VAL A 173 -7.99 14.31 -11.10
N PRO A 174 -8.92 15.14 -11.62
CA PRO A 174 -8.60 16.49 -12.04
C PRO A 174 -8.16 17.39 -10.88
N MET A 175 -7.24 18.30 -11.16
CA MET A 175 -6.73 19.26 -10.16
C MET A 175 -7.79 20.25 -9.64
N GLN A 176 -8.74 20.63 -10.49
CA GLN A 176 -9.79 21.58 -10.12
C GLN A 176 -10.99 20.88 -9.52
N GLN A 177 -11.56 21.49 -8.47
CA GLN A 177 -12.79 21.01 -7.83
C GLN A 177 -13.97 21.80 -8.36
N ASN A 178 -14.78 21.18 -9.21
CA ASN A 178 -16.05 21.70 -9.72
C ASN A 178 -17.03 20.51 -9.92
N GLU A 179 -18.29 20.81 -10.20
CA GLU A 179 -19.35 19.82 -10.33
C GLU A 179 -19.07 18.81 -11.47
N ASP A 180 -18.55 19.29 -12.62
CA ASP A 180 -18.23 18.46 -13.77
C ASP A 180 -17.12 17.46 -13.43
N ASN A 181 -16.10 17.89 -12.69
CA ASN A 181 -14.99 17.02 -12.27
C ASN A 181 -15.44 16.01 -11.19
N VAL A 182 -16.36 16.38 -10.31
CA VAL A 182 -16.96 15.44 -9.38
C VAL A 182 -17.75 14.36 -10.13
N GLN A 183 -18.54 14.76 -11.13
CA GLN A 183 -19.26 13.79 -11.96
C GLN A 183 -18.32 12.89 -12.75
N TYR A 184 -17.26 13.46 -13.33
CA TYR A 184 -16.23 12.71 -14.05
C TYR A 184 -15.57 11.61 -13.20
N VAL A 185 -15.18 11.94 -11.95
CA VAL A 185 -14.61 10.96 -11.01
C VAL A 185 -15.66 9.93 -10.58
N SER A 186 -16.90 10.37 -10.34
CA SER A 186 -18.01 9.48 -9.98
C SER A 186 -18.26 8.42 -11.07
N ASP A 187 -18.22 8.80 -12.35
CA ASP A 187 -18.41 7.88 -13.46
C ASP A 187 -17.24 6.89 -13.59
N GLN A 188 -16.02 7.32 -13.28
CA GLN A 188 -14.88 6.41 -13.19
C GLN A 188 -15.03 5.40 -12.04
N LEU A 189 -15.54 5.83 -10.87
CA LEU A 189 -15.78 4.91 -9.75
C LEU A 189 -16.85 3.87 -10.06
N ARG A 190 -17.87 4.21 -10.86
CA ARG A 190 -18.85 3.22 -11.37
C ARG A 190 -18.18 2.19 -12.27
N LYS A 191 -17.34 2.64 -13.20
CA LYS A 191 -16.54 1.73 -14.06
C LYS A 191 -15.55 0.90 -13.25
N LEU A 192 -14.96 1.45 -12.19
CA LEU A 192 -14.11 0.70 -11.27
C LEU A 192 -14.89 -0.41 -10.56
N LYS A 193 -16.15 -0.15 -10.15
CA LYS A 193 -17.03 -1.20 -9.59
C LYS A 193 -17.16 -2.37 -10.56
N GLU A 194 -17.54 -2.09 -11.83
CA GLU A 194 -17.65 -3.10 -12.88
C GLU A 194 -16.34 -3.87 -13.09
N PHE A 195 -15.23 -3.16 -13.21
CA PHE A 195 -13.90 -3.76 -13.34
C PHE A 195 -13.55 -4.71 -12.17
N ILE A 196 -13.84 -4.32 -10.92
CA ILE A 196 -13.59 -5.16 -9.76
C ILE A 196 -14.51 -6.38 -9.74
N GLU A 197 -15.78 -6.21 -10.10
CA GLU A 197 -16.73 -7.31 -10.24
C GLU A 197 -16.27 -8.33 -11.30
N GLU A 198 -15.77 -7.86 -12.44
CA GLU A 198 -15.20 -8.73 -13.49
C GLU A 198 -13.94 -9.46 -12.99
N CYS A 199 -13.01 -8.76 -12.35
CA CYS A 199 -11.78 -9.36 -11.82
C CYS A 199 -12.02 -10.42 -10.74
N THR A 200 -13.09 -10.27 -9.95
CA THR A 200 -13.34 -11.09 -8.76
C THR A 200 -14.45 -12.12 -8.94
N GLY A 201 -15.35 -11.90 -9.88
CA GLY A 201 -16.59 -12.66 -10.02
C GLY A 201 -17.62 -12.37 -8.93
N LYS A 202 -17.39 -11.37 -8.06
CA LYS A 202 -18.29 -10.99 -6.97
C LYS A 202 -19.06 -9.74 -7.30
N LYS A 203 -20.33 -9.71 -6.93
CA LYS A 203 -21.17 -8.52 -7.05
C LYS A 203 -21.05 -7.64 -5.80
N ILE A 204 -20.97 -6.34 -6.02
CA ILE A 204 -20.92 -5.32 -4.97
C ILE A 204 -22.29 -4.65 -4.92
N THR A 205 -23.02 -4.83 -3.83
CA THR A 205 -24.34 -4.19 -3.68
C THR A 205 -24.18 -2.75 -3.18
N ASP A 206 -25.14 -1.91 -3.52
CA ASP A 206 -25.11 -0.51 -3.13
C ASP A 206 -25.34 -0.35 -1.60
N GLU A 207 -26.09 -1.27 -0.98
CA GLU A 207 -26.29 -1.29 0.47
C GLU A 207 -24.97 -1.57 1.22
N ALA A 208 -24.25 -2.61 0.81
CA ALA A 208 -22.98 -2.98 1.43
C ALA A 208 -21.92 -1.89 1.23
N LEU A 209 -21.82 -1.34 0.02
CA LEU A 209 -20.93 -0.21 -0.27
C LEU A 209 -21.29 1.02 0.56
N THR A 210 -22.59 1.34 0.70
CA THR A 210 -23.05 2.48 1.50
C THR A 210 -22.64 2.32 2.96
N GLU A 211 -22.78 1.13 3.55
CA GLU A 211 -22.35 0.88 4.93
C GLU A 211 -20.83 1.04 5.09
N ARG A 212 -20.07 0.57 4.13
CA ARG A 212 -18.60 0.75 4.14
C ARG A 212 -18.22 2.22 4.05
N LEU A 213 -18.82 2.98 3.13
CA LEU A 213 -18.60 4.42 2.98
C LEU A 213 -18.95 5.21 4.26
N ARG A 214 -20.00 4.80 4.99
CA ARG A 214 -20.33 5.40 6.30
C ARG A 214 -19.20 5.18 7.32
N ARG A 215 -18.54 4.03 7.31
CA ARG A 215 -17.39 3.75 8.19
C ARG A 215 -16.20 4.62 7.81
N SER A 216 -15.86 4.70 6.52
CA SER A 216 -14.78 5.57 6.03
C SER A 216 -15.05 7.03 6.40
N LYS A 217 -16.27 7.54 6.17
CA LYS A 217 -16.68 8.89 6.56
C LYS A 217 -16.49 9.13 8.06
N ARG A 218 -16.93 8.19 8.91
CA ARG A 218 -16.73 8.31 10.37
C ARG A 218 -15.25 8.37 10.76
N THR A 219 -14.39 7.62 10.08
CA THR A 219 -12.95 7.67 10.32
C THR A 219 -12.38 9.06 9.97
N LEU A 220 -12.77 9.63 8.83
CA LEU A 220 -12.35 10.97 8.41
C LEU A 220 -12.84 12.06 9.36
N GLU A 221 -14.09 11.98 9.83
CA GLU A 221 -14.65 12.90 10.83
C GLU A 221 -13.86 12.84 12.16
N LYS A 222 -13.50 11.64 12.61
CA LYS A 222 -12.67 11.46 13.81
C LYS A 222 -11.25 11.96 13.62
N PHE A 223 -10.69 11.78 12.43
CA PHE A 223 -9.38 12.30 12.14
C PHE A 223 -9.36 13.83 12.07
N ALA A 224 -10.34 14.46 11.44
CA ALA A 224 -10.49 15.92 11.44
C ALA A 224 -10.66 16.49 12.87
N GLN A 225 -11.38 15.78 13.75
CA GLN A 225 -11.46 16.14 15.17
C GLN A 225 -10.08 16.05 15.85
N TYR A 226 -9.33 14.97 15.61
CA TYR A 226 -7.97 14.79 16.12
C TYR A 226 -7.04 15.93 15.67
N GLU A 227 -7.04 16.28 14.39
CA GLU A 227 -6.21 17.37 13.85
C GLU A 227 -6.55 18.69 14.55
N LYS A 228 -7.84 19.00 14.73
CA LYS A 228 -8.28 20.22 15.43
C LYS A 228 -7.85 20.25 16.90
N GLU A 229 -7.94 19.12 17.61
CA GLU A 229 -7.57 19.01 19.01
C GLU A 229 -6.06 18.98 19.26
N SER A 230 -5.29 18.56 18.26
CA SER A 230 -3.82 18.49 18.34
C SER A 230 -3.10 19.76 17.88
N ALA A 231 -3.80 20.70 17.24
CA ALA A 231 -3.20 21.87 16.57
C ALA A 231 -2.36 22.77 17.49
N ASP A 232 -2.70 22.84 18.77
CA ASP A 232 -2.03 23.64 19.79
C ASP A 232 -1.29 22.80 20.85
N LYS A 233 -1.08 21.50 20.58
CA LYS A 233 -0.48 20.54 21.51
C LYS A 233 0.77 19.92 20.90
N TYR A 234 1.76 19.61 21.74
CA TYR A 234 2.85 18.76 21.33
C TYR A 234 2.36 17.30 21.28
N VAL A 235 2.29 16.74 20.09
CA VAL A 235 1.93 15.34 19.86
C VAL A 235 3.17 14.61 19.38
N PRO A 236 3.72 13.65 20.14
CA PRO A 236 4.85 12.85 19.70
C PRO A 236 4.50 12.07 18.43
N ALA A 237 5.40 12.09 17.43
CA ALA A 237 5.23 11.38 16.14
C ALA A 237 4.03 11.83 15.29
N ASP A 238 3.67 13.12 15.40
CA ASP A 238 2.52 13.71 14.71
C ASP A 238 2.52 13.54 13.18
N LEU A 239 3.70 13.48 12.54
CA LEU A 239 3.82 13.18 11.10
C LEU A 239 3.52 11.73 10.75
N VAL A 240 3.68 10.80 11.67
CA VAL A 240 3.45 9.36 11.43
C VAL A 240 1.96 9.05 11.50
N THR A 241 1.25 9.64 12.45
CA THR A 241 -0.19 9.40 12.65
C THR A 241 -1.02 9.82 11.43
N PRO A 242 -0.92 11.04 10.86
CA PRO A 242 -1.61 11.43 9.64
C PRO A 242 -1.29 10.52 8.45
N LEU A 243 -0.02 10.16 8.27
CA LEU A 243 0.39 9.27 7.19
C LEU A 243 -0.27 7.89 7.33
N TYR A 244 -0.23 7.29 8.52
CA TYR A 244 -0.86 6.00 8.77
C TYR A 244 -2.37 6.05 8.62
N VAL A 245 -3.03 7.10 9.12
CA VAL A 245 -4.49 7.25 8.94
C VAL A 245 -4.82 7.39 7.46
N GLY A 246 -4.12 8.24 6.71
CA GLY A 246 -4.31 8.39 5.27
C GLY A 246 -4.12 7.07 4.50
N MET A 247 -3.08 6.31 4.85
CA MET A 247 -2.81 5.02 4.22
C MET A 247 -3.84 3.95 4.62
N THR A 248 -4.28 3.91 5.88
CA THR A 248 -5.20 2.89 6.38
C THR A 248 -6.67 3.22 6.14
N ASN A 249 -7.03 4.49 6.02
CA ASN A 249 -8.40 4.88 5.67
C ASN A 249 -8.73 4.50 4.22
N ASN A 250 -7.71 4.42 3.39
CA ASN A 250 -7.82 3.93 2.01
C ASN A 250 -7.55 2.41 1.91
N LEU A 251 -7.35 1.74 3.02
CA LEU A 251 -7.11 0.32 3.16
C LEU A 251 -8.18 -0.27 4.10
#